data_06d9be201f89d62215316da925da72d2
#
_entry.id   06d9be201f89d62215316da925da72d2
#
_cell.length_a   1.000
_cell.length_b   1.000
_cell.length_c   1.000
_cell.angle_alpha   90.00
_cell.angle_beta   90.00
_cell.angle_gamma   90.00
#
_symmetry.space_group_name_H-M   'P 1'
#
loop_
_entity.id
_entity.type
_entity.pdbx_description
1 polymer ?
#
loop_
_entity_poly.entity_id
_entity_poly.type
_entity_poly.pdbx_seq_one_letter_code
_entity_poly.pdbx_strand_id
1 'polypeptide(L)'
;MDNNNFIHNLRLPIIQAPMFIVSNARLVIASSRAGIVGSFPTANCRTLEALDQSFSEITSALGNGKNSLPWGVNIIVSKMYARSGDDIELILKYRPPIVITSLGNPKQVVEKVHEYGGLVFSDVINLYHSQKAIDAGVDGLILVCNGAGGHTGDLSPFAFVSEVKEIFDGIIIVGGSISSGESILAIQALGADLAYMGTRFIATKESDASDEFKEMIINASAKEIIKSNKITGVNG
;
A
#
# COMPACT_ATOMS: atom_id res chain seq x y z
N MET A 1 -11.98 1.30 13.85
CA MET A 1 -12.93 1.02 12.74
C MET A 1 -13.28 -0.44 12.84
N ASP A 2 -14.53 -0.80 12.57
CA ASP A 2 -14.85 -2.21 12.35
C ASP A 2 -14.15 -2.62 11.05
N ASN A 3 -13.26 -3.63 11.11
CA ASN A 3 -12.32 -3.96 10.01
C ASN A 3 -13.00 -4.21 8.67
N ASN A 4 -14.27 -4.60 8.65
CA ASN A 4 -15.06 -4.81 7.44
C ASN A 4 -15.84 -3.57 6.97
N ASN A 5 -16.05 -2.57 7.82
CA ASN A 5 -16.98 -1.48 7.51
C ASN A 5 -16.39 -0.45 6.53
N PHE A 6 -15.05 -0.25 6.51
CA PHE A 6 -14.47 0.73 5.58
C PHE A 6 -14.46 0.23 4.13
N ILE A 7 -14.25 -1.08 3.91
CA ILE A 7 -14.22 -1.70 2.57
C ILE A 7 -15.58 -1.52 1.87
N HIS A 8 -16.68 -1.71 2.59
CA HIS A 8 -18.04 -1.54 2.06
C HIS A 8 -18.39 -0.10 1.65
N ASN A 9 -17.66 0.88 2.20
CA ASN A 9 -17.85 2.29 1.87
C ASN A 9 -16.98 2.76 0.69
N LEU A 10 -16.08 1.90 0.18
CA LEU A 10 -15.29 2.21 -1.02
C LEU A 10 -16.17 2.12 -2.27
N ARG A 11 -16.00 3.08 -3.19
CA ARG A 11 -16.62 3.01 -4.52
C ARG A 11 -16.09 1.84 -5.34
N LEU A 12 -14.80 1.55 -5.21
CA LEU A 12 -14.13 0.40 -5.78
C LEU A 12 -13.18 -0.19 -4.74
N PRO A 13 -13.01 -1.51 -4.68
CA PRO A 13 -12.18 -2.19 -3.70
C PRO A 13 -10.69 -2.07 -4.10
N ILE A 14 -10.15 -0.87 -4.07
CA ILE A 14 -8.80 -0.55 -4.55
C ILE A 14 -8.04 0.24 -3.48
N ILE A 15 -6.78 -0.14 -3.29
CA ILE A 15 -5.74 0.71 -2.71
C ILE A 15 -4.83 1.18 -3.85
N GLN A 16 -4.74 2.49 -4.06
CA GLN A 16 -3.68 3.08 -4.86
C GLN A 16 -2.37 2.85 -4.10
N ALA A 17 -1.51 1.98 -4.64
CA ALA A 17 -0.28 1.54 -3.99
C ALA A 17 0.69 2.71 -3.73
N PRO A 18 1.39 2.72 -2.58
CA PRO A 18 2.43 3.70 -2.32
C PRO A 18 3.62 3.43 -3.24
N MET A 19 3.92 4.37 -4.13
CA MET A 19 4.99 4.24 -5.13
C MET A 19 6.13 5.18 -4.82
N PHE A 20 7.37 4.65 -4.75
CA PHE A 20 8.57 5.44 -4.49
C PHE A 20 8.74 6.51 -5.57
N ILE A 21 9.03 7.76 -5.16
CA ILE A 21 9.17 8.97 -5.99
C ILE A 21 7.96 9.34 -6.88
N VAL A 22 6.87 8.60 -6.84
CA VAL A 22 5.69 8.80 -7.69
C VAL A 22 4.49 9.28 -6.87
N SER A 23 4.22 8.61 -5.73
CA SER A 23 3.09 8.97 -4.88
C SER A 23 3.39 10.17 -3.98
N ASN A 24 2.45 11.09 -3.88
CA ASN A 24 2.51 12.31 -3.10
C ASN A 24 1.16 12.63 -2.45
N ALA A 25 1.05 13.70 -1.67
CA ALA A 25 -0.18 14.11 -1.00
C ALA A 25 -1.35 14.36 -2.00
N ARG A 26 -1.07 14.97 -3.16
CA ARG A 26 -2.10 15.25 -4.19
C ARG A 26 -2.73 13.97 -4.72
N LEU A 27 -1.89 12.95 -5.01
CA LEU A 27 -2.37 11.64 -5.50
C LEU A 27 -3.21 10.93 -4.42
N VAL A 28 -2.77 10.97 -3.16
CA VAL A 28 -3.54 10.43 -2.02
C VAL A 28 -4.90 11.09 -1.92
N ILE A 29 -4.95 12.44 -1.92
CA ILE A 29 -6.18 13.20 -1.80
C ILE A 29 -7.14 12.90 -2.96
N ALA A 30 -6.63 12.89 -4.20
CA ALA A 30 -7.44 12.61 -5.38
C ALA A 30 -8.02 11.19 -5.35
N SER A 31 -7.21 10.19 -5.02
CA SER A 31 -7.62 8.79 -4.91
C SER A 31 -8.71 8.61 -3.83
N SER A 32 -8.50 9.18 -2.65
CA SER A 32 -9.46 9.08 -1.54
C SER A 32 -10.78 9.78 -1.86
N ARG A 33 -10.74 10.95 -2.50
CA ARG A 33 -11.95 11.65 -2.98
C ARG A 33 -12.67 10.92 -4.11
N ALA A 34 -11.94 10.12 -4.89
CA ALA A 34 -12.53 9.25 -5.91
C ALA A 34 -13.22 8.01 -5.33
N GLY A 35 -13.11 7.78 -4.01
CA GLY A 35 -13.76 6.69 -3.30
C GLY A 35 -12.95 5.39 -3.27
N ILE A 36 -11.62 5.48 -3.37
CA ILE A 36 -10.67 4.39 -3.16
C ILE A 36 -9.68 4.78 -2.05
N VAL A 37 -8.86 3.85 -1.57
CA VAL A 37 -7.80 4.19 -0.61
C VAL A 37 -6.62 4.81 -1.34
N GLY A 38 -6.29 6.07 -1.06
CA GLY A 38 -5.06 6.71 -1.52
C GLY A 38 -3.90 6.39 -0.58
N SER A 39 -2.68 6.18 -1.09
CA SER A 39 -1.52 5.96 -0.22
C SER A 39 -0.21 6.49 -0.78
N PHE A 40 0.73 6.79 0.11
CA PHE A 40 2.09 7.22 -0.25
C PHE A 40 3.12 6.69 0.76
N PRO A 41 4.40 6.51 0.38
CA PRO A 41 5.43 6.09 1.30
C PRO A 41 6.06 7.30 2.03
N THR A 42 6.31 7.19 3.34
CA THR A 42 7.04 8.23 4.11
C THR A 42 8.40 8.54 3.50
N ALA A 43 9.03 7.54 2.89
CA ALA A 43 10.35 7.65 2.24
C ALA A 43 10.38 8.63 1.05
N ASN A 44 9.23 9.01 0.47
CA ASN A 44 9.18 10.03 -0.59
C ASN A 44 9.45 11.43 -0.05
N CYS A 45 9.18 11.68 1.22
CA CYS A 45 9.52 12.93 1.89
C CYS A 45 10.96 12.85 2.42
N ARG A 46 11.88 13.64 1.86
CA ARG A 46 13.30 13.57 2.21
C ARG A 46 13.62 14.09 3.61
N THR A 47 12.78 14.97 4.15
CA THR A 47 12.91 15.54 5.50
C THR A 47 11.64 15.30 6.31
N LEU A 48 11.73 15.41 7.64
CA LEU A 48 10.58 15.31 8.54
C LEU A 48 9.60 16.46 8.35
N GLU A 49 10.09 17.66 8.03
CA GLU A 49 9.27 18.83 7.75
C GLU A 49 8.42 18.60 6.49
N ALA A 50 8.99 18.01 5.44
CA ALA A 50 8.25 17.66 4.22
C ALA A 50 7.20 16.57 4.49
N LEU A 51 7.49 15.62 5.36
CA LEU A 51 6.53 14.59 5.78
C LEU A 51 5.41 15.19 6.62
N ASP A 52 5.73 16.06 7.59
CA ASP A 52 4.76 16.78 8.42
C ASP A 52 3.83 17.63 7.55
N GLN A 53 4.37 18.33 6.56
CA GLN A 53 3.59 19.11 5.60
C GLN A 53 2.65 18.24 4.78
N SER A 54 3.13 17.11 4.27
CA SER A 54 2.30 16.16 3.49
C SER A 54 1.14 15.61 4.32
N PHE A 55 1.40 15.20 5.56
CA PHE A 55 0.36 14.76 6.48
C PHE A 55 -0.65 15.86 6.80
N SER A 56 -0.17 17.09 7.03
CA SER A 56 -1.03 18.25 7.28
C SER A 56 -1.94 18.54 6.09
N GLU A 57 -1.42 18.49 4.87
CA GLU A 57 -2.19 18.68 3.63
C GLU A 57 -3.27 17.60 3.47
N ILE A 58 -2.90 16.32 3.65
CA ILE A 58 -3.84 15.20 3.53
C ILE A 58 -4.94 15.29 4.58
N THR A 59 -4.59 15.50 5.84
CA THR A 59 -5.59 15.57 6.92
C THR A 59 -6.50 16.77 6.82
N SER A 60 -6.00 17.90 6.34
CA SER A 60 -6.82 19.09 6.06
C SER A 60 -7.82 18.86 4.93
N ALA A 61 -7.45 18.07 3.93
CA ALA A 61 -8.28 17.80 2.75
C ALA A 61 -9.29 16.66 2.93
N LEU A 62 -8.95 15.64 3.74
CA LEU A 62 -9.70 14.39 3.89
C LEU A 62 -10.36 14.21 5.27
N GLY A 63 -10.03 15.06 6.23
CA GLY A 63 -10.41 14.88 7.63
C GLY A 63 -9.41 14.06 8.42
N ASN A 64 -9.65 13.93 9.73
CA ASN A 64 -8.79 13.21 10.66
C ASN A 64 -9.60 12.17 11.46
N GLY A 65 -8.94 11.06 11.82
CA GLY A 65 -9.52 10.01 12.65
C GLY A 65 -10.65 9.23 11.96
N LYS A 66 -11.64 8.80 12.74
CA LYS A 66 -12.72 7.89 12.28
C LYS A 66 -13.64 8.46 11.19
N ASN A 67 -13.69 9.76 11.03
CA ASN A 67 -14.55 10.44 10.05
C ASN A 67 -13.78 10.88 8.79
N SER A 68 -12.51 10.54 8.67
CA SER A 68 -11.73 10.82 7.47
C SER A 68 -12.14 9.91 6.31
N LEU A 69 -11.96 10.41 5.08
CA LEU A 69 -11.95 9.52 3.92
C LEU A 69 -10.77 8.53 4.05
N PRO A 70 -10.88 7.32 3.49
CA PRO A 70 -9.87 6.29 3.67
C PRO A 70 -8.57 6.66 2.94
N TRP A 71 -7.47 6.73 3.68
CA TRP A 71 -6.13 6.92 3.15
C TRP A 71 -5.11 6.17 3.99
N GLY A 72 -3.95 5.91 3.41
CA GLY A 72 -2.89 5.17 4.08
C GLY A 72 -1.51 5.78 3.88
N VAL A 73 -0.60 5.39 4.75
CA VAL A 73 0.82 5.72 4.63
C VAL A 73 1.65 4.44 4.71
N ASN A 74 2.64 4.31 3.84
CA ASN A 74 3.60 3.22 3.92
C ASN A 74 4.85 3.64 4.69
N ILE A 75 5.30 2.77 5.58
CA ILE A 75 6.53 2.94 6.37
C ILE A 75 7.44 1.72 6.24
N ILE A 76 8.73 1.98 6.07
CA ILE A 76 9.77 0.96 6.12
C ILE A 76 10.13 0.69 7.58
N VAL A 77 9.88 -0.55 8.05
CA VAL A 77 10.14 -0.96 9.44
C VAL A 77 11.44 -1.75 9.60
N SER A 78 12.34 -1.66 8.63
CA SER A 78 13.68 -2.24 8.70
C SER A 78 14.55 -1.51 9.72
N LYS A 79 15.33 -2.26 10.50
CA LYS A 79 16.33 -1.70 11.42
C LYS A 79 17.42 -0.87 10.71
N MET A 80 17.58 -1.05 9.40
CA MET A 80 18.50 -0.28 8.57
C MET A 80 17.94 1.09 8.14
N TYR A 81 16.65 1.32 8.32
CA TYR A 81 16.01 2.60 7.98
C TYR A 81 16.03 3.53 9.21
N ALA A 82 17.05 4.37 9.27
CA ALA A 82 17.38 5.19 10.44
C ALA A 82 16.24 6.13 10.89
N ARG A 83 15.38 6.58 9.96
CA ARG A 83 14.30 7.53 10.24
C ARG A 83 12.99 6.87 10.69
N SER A 84 12.94 5.54 10.79
CA SER A 84 11.72 4.81 11.14
C SER A 84 11.05 5.30 12.43
N GLY A 85 11.84 5.63 13.47
CA GLY A 85 11.31 6.15 14.74
C GLY A 85 10.62 7.50 14.59
N ASP A 86 11.25 8.44 13.91
CA ASP A 86 10.72 9.79 13.70
C ASP A 86 9.47 9.75 12.79
N ASP A 87 9.47 8.91 11.76
CA ASP A 87 8.30 8.69 10.90
C ASP A 87 7.11 8.14 11.71
N ILE A 88 7.35 7.22 12.66
CA ILE A 88 6.31 6.70 13.56
C ILE A 88 5.73 7.83 14.44
N GLU A 89 6.54 8.72 14.98
CA GLU A 89 6.04 9.83 15.81
C GLU A 89 5.11 10.75 14.99
N LEU A 90 5.42 11.01 13.72
CA LEU A 90 4.51 11.76 12.84
C LEU A 90 3.23 10.96 12.51
N ILE A 91 3.32 9.65 12.30
CA ILE A 91 2.15 8.78 12.13
C ILE A 91 1.23 8.88 13.36
N LEU A 92 1.78 8.85 14.56
CA LEU A 92 1.00 8.97 15.80
C LEU A 92 0.38 10.35 15.99
N LYS A 93 1.06 11.41 15.53
CA LYS A 93 0.53 12.78 15.54
C LYS A 93 -0.68 12.93 14.62
N TYR A 94 -0.62 12.40 13.39
CA TYR A 94 -1.65 12.59 12.36
C TYR A 94 -2.69 11.47 12.28
N ARG A 95 -2.39 10.31 12.88
CA ARG A 95 -3.31 9.16 13.00
C ARG A 95 -3.96 8.74 11.67
N PRO A 96 -3.16 8.42 10.63
CA PRO A 96 -3.72 7.91 9.38
C PRO A 96 -4.60 6.68 9.66
N PRO A 97 -5.76 6.53 9.00
CA PRO A 97 -6.62 5.37 9.23
C PRO A 97 -5.97 4.04 8.87
N ILE A 98 -5.02 4.05 7.92
CA ILE A 98 -4.30 2.84 7.47
C ILE A 98 -2.80 3.10 7.49
N VAL A 99 -2.04 2.17 8.07
CA VAL A 99 -0.57 2.14 8.00
C VAL A 99 -0.13 0.86 7.31
N ILE A 100 0.67 1.00 6.26
CA ILE A 100 1.22 -0.11 5.48
C ILE A 100 2.68 -0.29 5.89
N THR A 101 3.06 -1.48 6.34
CA THR A 101 4.43 -1.78 6.77
C THR A 101 5.16 -2.62 5.73
N SER A 102 6.42 -2.28 5.48
CA SER A 102 7.29 -2.98 4.53
C SER A 102 8.67 -3.25 5.13
N LEU A 103 9.32 -4.32 4.66
CA LEU A 103 10.74 -4.63 4.90
C LEU A 103 11.14 -4.82 6.37
N GLY A 104 10.30 -5.46 7.19
CA GLY A 104 10.66 -5.75 8.58
C GLY A 104 9.54 -6.31 9.43
N ASN A 105 9.70 -6.29 10.75
CA ASN A 105 8.70 -6.77 11.70
C ASN A 105 7.73 -5.63 12.06
N PRO A 106 6.42 -5.75 11.79
CA PRO A 106 5.46 -4.69 12.01
C PRO A 106 5.02 -4.52 13.47
N LYS A 107 5.41 -5.40 14.39
CA LYS A 107 4.86 -5.49 15.75
C LYS A 107 4.78 -4.15 16.50
N GLN A 108 5.86 -3.38 16.50
CA GLN A 108 5.89 -2.07 17.18
C GLN A 108 4.90 -1.06 16.56
N VAL A 109 4.73 -1.11 15.22
CA VAL A 109 3.78 -0.24 14.52
C VAL A 109 2.36 -0.68 14.83
N VAL A 110 2.08 -1.99 14.83
CA VAL A 110 0.77 -2.56 15.17
C VAL A 110 0.32 -2.08 16.55
N GLU A 111 1.15 -2.27 17.59
CA GLU A 111 0.84 -1.86 18.95
C GLU A 111 0.45 -0.38 19.04
N LYS A 112 1.26 0.52 18.44
CA LYS A 112 1.03 1.97 18.49
C LYS A 112 -0.16 2.44 17.63
N VAL A 113 -0.37 1.83 16.47
CA VAL A 113 -1.46 2.21 15.56
C VAL A 113 -2.81 1.77 16.10
N HIS A 114 -2.87 0.59 16.69
CA HIS A 114 -4.07 0.08 17.36
C HIS A 114 -4.52 0.94 18.54
N GLU A 115 -3.61 1.61 19.26
CA GLU A 115 -3.96 2.52 20.37
C GLU A 115 -4.91 3.66 19.92
N TYR A 116 -4.79 4.14 18.69
CA TYR A 116 -5.71 5.15 18.16
C TYR A 116 -6.81 4.59 17.25
N GLY A 117 -6.88 3.27 17.07
CA GLY A 117 -7.89 2.57 16.28
C GLY A 117 -7.65 2.63 14.77
N GLY A 118 -6.41 2.80 14.32
CA GLY A 118 -5.98 2.63 12.94
C GLY A 118 -5.81 1.16 12.58
N LEU A 119 -5.73 0.85 11.28
CA LEU A 119 -5.47 -0.47 10.73
C LEU A 119 -4.02 -0.58 10.26
N VAL A 120 -3.42 -1.76 10.45
CA VAL A 120 -2.08 -2.05 9.94
C VAL A 120 -2.13 -3.16 8.91
N PHE A 121 -1.64 -2.87 7.71
CA PHE A 121 -1.43 -3.86 6.65
C PHE A 121 0.06 -4.11 6.46
N SER A 122 0.45 -5.32 6.07
CA SER A 122 1.85 -5.65 5.87
C SER A 122 2.10 -6.26 4.50
N ASP A 123 3.10 -5.73 3.79
CA ASP A 123 3.59 -6.30 2.53
C ASP A 123 4.26 -7.64 2.79
N VAL A 124 3.79 -8.69 2.12
CA VAL A 124 4.31 -10.07 2.23
C VAL A 124 4.48 -10.70 0.85
N ILE A 125 5.51 -11.53 0.68
CA ILE A 125 5.84 -12.17 -0.61
C ILE A 125 5.77 -13.71 -0.57
N ASN A 126 5.53 -14.30 0.60
CA ASN A 126 5.41 -15.75 0.81
C ASN A 126 4.77 -16.07 2.15
N LEU A 127 4.41 -17.34 2.39
CA LEU A 127 3.77 -17.80 3.63
C LEU A 127 4.60 -17.55 4.90
N TYR A 128 5.92 -17.63 4.81
CA TYR A 128 6.78 -17.35 5.97
C TYR A 128 6.66 -15.90 6.44
N HIS A 129 6.64 -14.94 5.50
CA HIS A 129 6.42 -13.53 5.84
C HIS A 129 4.98 -13.29 6.27
N SER A 130 4.00 -13.98 5.65
CA SER A 130 2.59 -13.91 6.05
C SER A 130 2.42 -14.33 7.52
N GLN A 131 2.97 -15.48 7.91
CA GLN A 131 2.87 -15.95 9.29
C GLN A 131 3.50 -14.96 10.29
N LYS A 132 4.66 -14.39 9.96
CA LYS A 132 5.30 -13.38 10.81
C LYS A 132 4.49 -12.10 10.98
N ALA A 133 3.80 -11.66 9.93
CA ALA A 133 2.91 -10.51 10.00
C ALA A 133 1.66 -10.84 10.83
N ILE A 134 1.08 -12.02 10.66
CA ILE A 134 -0.04 -12.54 11.46
C ILE A 134 0.33 -12.57 12.95
N ASP A 135 1.49 -13.17 13.26
CA ASP A 135 1.99 -13.26 14.64
C ASP A 135 2.24 -11.88 15.29
N ALA A 136 2.48 -10.86 14.47
CA ALA A 136 2.61 -9.48 14.93
C ALA A 136 1.27 -8.76 15.12
N GLY A 137 0.14 -9.36 14.70
CA GLY A 137 -1.21 -8.86 14.91
C GLY A 137 -1.69 -7.85 13.86
N VAL A 138 -1.24 -7.96 12.61
CA VAL A 138 -1.72 -7.08 11.52
C VAL A 138 -3.19 -7.34 11.18
N ASP A 139 -3.90 -6.32 10.72
CA ASP A 139 -5.30 -6.40 10.32
C ASP A 139 -5.47 -6.91 8.89
N GLY A 140 -4.43 -6.78 8.06
CA GLY A 140 -4.46 -7.23 6.67
C GLY A 140 -3.08 -7.57 6.13
N LEU A 141 -3.09 -8.44 5.11
CA LEU A 141 -1.90 -8.85 4.37
C LEU A 141 -1.98 -8.33 2.94
N ILE A 142 -0.93 -7.63 2.50
CA ILE A 142 -0.75 -7.24 1.11
C ILE A 142 0.13 -8.29 0.46
N LEU A 143 -0.51 -9.16 -0.32
CA LEU A 143 0.16 -10.22 -1.06
C LEU A 143 0.82 -9.62 -2.30
N VAL A 144 2.11 -9.37 -2.21
CA VAL A 144 2.92 -8.86 -3.33
C VAL A 144 3.28 -10.03 -4.23
N CYS A 145 2.45 -10.24 -5.24
CA CYS A 145 2.54 -11.38 -6.14
C CYS A 145 3.47 -11.13 -7.33
N ASN A 146 3.70 -12.17 -8.13
CA ASN A 146 4.38 -12.05 -9.42
C ASN A 146 3.65 -11.03 -10.32
N GLY A 147 4.41 -10.15 -10.96
CA GLY A 147 3.91 -9.04 -11.77
C GLY A 147 3.55 -7.77 -10.99
N ALA A 148 3.84 -7.73 -9.68
CA ALA A 148 3.85 -6.46 -8.97
C ALA A 148 5.05 -5.61 -9.41
N GLY A 149 4.85 -4.29 -9.53
CA GLY A 149 5.94 -3.34 -9.75
C GLY A 149 6.70 -3.03 -8.46
N GLY A 150 7.92 -2.51 -8.58
CA GLY A 150 8.82 -2.36 -7.43
C GLY A 150 9.33 -3.72 -6.94
N HIS A 151 9.67 -3.85 -5.66
CA HIS A 151 10.05 -5.15 -5.10
C HIS A 151 8.90 -6.15 -5.25
N THR A 152 9.10 -7.19 -6.02
CA THR A 152 8.06 -8.16 -6.38
C THR A 152 8.29 -9.54 -5.77
N GLY A 153 7.19 -10.26 -5.52
CA GLY A 153 7.23 -11.67 -5.18
C GLY A 153 7.29 -12.57 -6.43
N ASP A 154 7.41 -13.86 -6.18
CA ASP A 154 7.46 -14.90 -7.22
C ASP A 154 6.17 -15.72 -7.31
N LEU A 155 5.31 -15.66 -6.29
CA LEU A 155 4.09 -16.44 -6.21
C LEU A 155 2.98 -15.85 -7.10
N SER A 156 2.27 -16.76 -7.79
CA SER A 156 1.03 -16.39 -8.46
C SER A 156 -0.06 -16.01 -7.45
N PRO A 157 -0.90 -15.01 -7.71
CA PRO A 157 -2.03 -14.70 -6.83
C PRO A 157 -2.98 -15.87 -6.64
N PHE A 158 -3.14 -16.74 -7.63
CA PHE A 158 -3.99 -17.95 -7.55
C PHE A 158 -3.54 -18.93 -6.46
N ALA A 159 -2.24 -19.17 -6.35
CA ALA A 159 -1.70 -20.03 -5.31
C ALA A 159 -1.62 -19.31 -3.96
N PHE A 160 -1.11 -18.08 -3.95
CA PHE A 160 -0.80 -17.38 -2.71
C PHE A 160 -2.06 -17.00 -1.92
N VAL A 161 -3.12 -16.51 -2.58
CA VAL A 161 -4.40 -16.21 -1.92
C VAL A 161 -4.99 -17.49 -1.31
N SER A 162 -4.99 -18.60 -2.05
CA SER A 162 -5.52 -19.88 -1.57
C SER A 162 -4.84 -20.35 -0.29
N GLU A 163 -3.51 -20.31 -0.26
CA GLU A 163 -2.71 -20.74 0.90
C GLU A 163 -2.86 -19.80 2.10
N VAL A 164 -2.91 -18.46 1.86
CA VAL A 164 -3.08 -17.49 2.94
C VAL A 164 -4.44 -17.59 3.60
N LYS A 165 -5.49 -17.89 2.85
CA LYS A 165 -6.86 -18.10 3.39
C LYS A 165 -6.97 -19.27 4.36
N GLU A 166 -6.04 -20.22 4.32
CA GLU A 166 -6.02 -21.33 5.28
C GLU A 166 -5.48 -20.93 6.66
N ILE A 167 -4.76 -19.81 6.73
CA ILE A 167 -4.04 -19.39 7.95
C ILE A 167 -4.43 -17.98 8.44
N PHE A 168 -5.25 -17.23 7.70
CA PHE A 168 -5.58 -15.84 8.01
C PHE A 168 -7.01 -15.49 7.62
N ASP A 169 -7.77 -14.99 8.61
CA ASP A 169 -9.16 -14.54 8.48
C ASP A 169 -9.30 -13.01 8.36
N GLY A 170 -8.18 -12.28 8.32
CA GLY A 170 -8.14 -10.82 8.17
C GLY A 170 -8.27 -10.37 6.71
N ILE A 171 -8.01 -9.09 6.47
CA ILE A 171 -8.16 -8.46 5.15
C ILE A 171 -7.06 -8.94 4.20
N ILE A 172 -7.44 -9.51 3.05
CA ILE A 172 -6.52 -9.96 2.01
C ILE A 172 -6.50 -8.95 0.86
N ILE A 173 -5.33 -8.39 0.60
CA ILE A 173 -5.07 -7.40 -0.42
C ILE A 173 -4.09 -8.00 -1.43
N VAL A 174 -4.38 -7.91 -2.73
CA VAL A 174 -3.53 -8.52 -3.77
C VAL A 174 -2.92 -7.46 -4.67
N GLY A 175 -1.60 -7.49 -4.82
CA GLY A 175 -0.84 -6.70 -5.79
C GLY A 175 -0.11 -7.58 -6.79
N GLY A 176 -0.15 -7.20 -8.06
CA GLY A 176 0.52 -7.87 -9.18
C GLY A 176 -0.35 -8.01 -10.41
N SER A 177 0.04 -7.36 -11.50
CA SER A 177 -0.62 -7.40 -12.82
C SER A 177 -2.11 -7.00 -12.81
N ILE A 178 -2.57 -6.24 -11.83
CA ILE A 178 -3.96 -5.78 -11.73
C ILE A 178 -4.05 -4.39 -12.35
N SER A 179 -4.78 -4.25 -13.46
CA SER A 179 -4.85 -2.99 -14.23
C SER A 179 -6.23 -2.67 -14.80
N SER A 180 -7.23 -3.54 -14.61
CA SER A 180 -8.59 -3.37 -15.15
C SER A 180 -9.65 -3.81 -14.15
N GLY A 181 -10.93 -3.50 -14.44
CA GLY A 181 -12.06 -3.96 -13.64
C GLY A 181 -12.19 -5.47 -13.60
N GLU A 182 -11.90 -6.14 -14.72
CA GLU A 182 -11.92 -7.59 -14.83
C GLU A 182 -10.86 -8.24 -13.94
N SER A 183 -9.66 -7.67 -13.86
CA SER A 183 -8.60 -8.17 -12.98
C SER A 183 -8.93 -7.93 -11.50
N ILE A 184 -9.62 -6.85 -11.15
CA ILE A 184 -10.14 -6.63 -9.79
C ILE A 184 -11.17 -7.70 -9.45
N LEU A 185 -12.14 -7.93 -10.33
CA LEU A 185 -13.17 -8.96 -10.12
C LEU A 185 -12.53 -10.37 -10.01
N ALA A 186 -11.50 -10.65 -10.80
CA ALA A 186 -10.80 -11.93 -10.76
C ALA A 186 -10.15 -12.18 -9.38
N ILE A 187 -9.46 -11.20 -8.78
CA ILE A 187 -8.87 -11.40 -7.45
C ILE A 187 -9.91 -11.46 -6.35
N GLN A 188 -11.04 -10.78 -6.49
CA GLN A 188 -12.17 -10.91 -5.58
C GLN A 188 -12.78 -12.33 -5.67
N ALA A 189 -12.90 -12.90 -6.87
CA ALA A 189 -13.36 -14.28 -7.06
C ALA A 189 -12.41 -15.31 -6.43
N LEU A 190 -11.11 -15.02 -6.30
CA LEU A 190 -10.15 -15.83 -5.54
C LEU A 190 -10.36 -15.71 -4.03
N GLY A 191 -11.02 -14.65 -3.57
CA GLY A 191 -11.28 -14.38 -2.16
C GLY A 191 -10.42 -13.27 -1.55
N ALA A 192 -9.83 -12.40 -2.37
CA ALA A 192 -9.22 -11.16 -1.91
C ALA A 192 -10.29 -10.08 -1.70
N ASP A 193 -10.06 -9.22 -0.72
CA ASP A 193 -10.95 -8.09 -0.39
C ASP A 193 -10.64 -6.85 -1.23
N LEU A 194 -9.36 -6.57 -1.47
CA LEU A 194 -8.90 -5.35 -2.13
C LEU A 194 -7.81 -5.62 -3.18
N ALA A 195 -7.81 -4.82 -4.23
CA ALA A 195 -6.75 -4.74 -5.22
C ALA A 195 -5.71 -3.67 -4.82
N TYR A 196 -4.43 -4.00 -4.92
CA TYR A 196 -3.30 -3.09 -4.70
C TYR A 196 -2.70 -2.70 -6.05
N MET A 197 -2.96 -1.48 -6.51
CA MET A 197 -2.68 -1.06 -7.88
C MET A 197 -1.72 0.13 -7.91
N GLY A 198 -0.62 0.01 -8.63
CA GLY A 198 0.37 1.08 -8.81
C GLY A 198 0.35 1.67 -10.22
N THR A 199 0.67 0.86 -11.23
CA THR A 199 0.99 1.30 -12.60
C THR A 199 -0.07 2.22 -13.22
N ARG A 200 -1.37 1.98 -13.00
CA ARG A 200 -2.46 2.83 -13.52
C ARG A 200 -2.42 4.24 -12.94
N PHE A 201 -1.90 4.40 -11.73
CA PHE A 201 -1.82 5.69 -11.05
C PHE A 201 -0.53 6.47 -11.37
N ILE A 202 0.50 5.83 -11.96
CA ILE A 202 1.70 6.52 -12.44
C ILE A 202 1.33 7.54 -13.53
N ALA A 203 0.46 7.17 -14.45
CA ALA A 203 0.07 8.01 -15.59
C ALA A 203 -0.97 9.10 -15.27
N THR A 204 -1.33 9.28 -13.99
CA THR A 204 -2.28 10.33 -13.58
C THR A 204 -1.60 11.70 -13.47
N LYS A 205 -2.40 12.78 -13.54
CA LYS A 205 -1.93 14.15 -13.40
C LYS A 205 -1.39 14.47 -12.02
N GLU A 206 -1.90 13.77 -11.00
CA GLU A 206 -1.61 13.96 -9.59
C GLU A 206 -0.29 13.31 -9.16
N SER A 207 0.23 12.37 -9.93
CA SER A 207 1.52 11.71 -9.64
C SER A 207 2.71 12.64 -9.90
N ASP A 208 3.84 12.37 -9.23
CA ASP A 208 5.11 13.07 -9.45
C ASP A 208 5.97 12.42 -10.56
N ALA A 209 5.45 11.44 -11.27
CA ALA A 209 6.12 10.87 -12.43
C ALA A 209 6.32 11.95 -13.51
N SER A 210 7.49 11.93 -14.20
CA SER A 210 7.73 12.82 -15.33
C SER A 210 6.76 12.52 -16.48
N ASP A 211 6.55 13.49 -17.36
CA ASP A 211 5.64 13.31 -18.50
C ASP A 211 6.15 12.21 -19.44
N GLU A 212 7.49 12.10 -19.62
CA GLU A 212 8.10 11.02 -20.41
C GLU A 212 7.83 9.65 -19.78
N PHE A 213 7.89 9.54 -18.46
CA PHE A 213 7.58 8.27 -17.77
C PHE A 213 6.09 7.92 -17.89
N LYS A 214 5.20 8.90 -17.78
CA LYS A 214 3.76 8.71 -18.00
C LYS A 214 3.47 8.22 -19.42
N GLU A 215 4.07 8.86 -20.43
CA GLU A 215 3.92 8.45 -21.84
C GLU A 215 4.49 7.04 -22.07
N MET A 216 5.64 6.71 -21.49
CA MET A 216 6.19 5.36 -21.55
C MET A 216 5.22 4.30 -21.00
N ILE A 217 4.61 4.57 -19.84
CA ILE A 217 3.61 3.67 -19.22
C ILE A 217 2.35 3.52 -20.11
N ILE A 218 1.89 4.62 -20.72
CA ILE A 218 0.70 4.60 -21.59
C ILE A 218 0.93 3.77 -22.84
N ASN A 219 2.13 3.87 -23.41
CA ASN A 219 2.49 3.22 -24.68
C ASN A 219 3.02 1.78 -24.50
N ALA A 220 3.42 1.39 -23.28
CA ALA A 220 3.99 0.07 -23.00
C ALA A 220 2.91 -1.02 -23.00
N SER A 221 3.29 -2.19 -23.45
CA SER A 221 2.53 -3.44 -23.34
C SER A 221 3.21 -4.42 -22.37
N ALA A 222 2.55 -5.50 -22.05
CA ALA A 222 3.07 -6.52 -21.11
C ALA A 222 4.44 -7.10 -21.54
N LYS A 223 4.76 -7.11 -22.83
CA LYS A 223 6.03 -7.64 -23.36
C LYS A 223 7.23 -6.74 -23.07
N GLU A 224 7.01 -5.43 -22.77
CA GLU A 224 8.06 -4.48 -22.41
C GLU A 224 8.38 -4.49 -20.92
N ILE A 225 7.57 -5.18 -20.10
CA ILE A 225 7.82 -5.29 -18.66
C ILE A 225 8.87 -6.36 -18.42
N ILE A 226 9.95 -5.97 -17.77
CA ILE A 226 11.05 -6.87 -17.42
C ILE A 226 11.21 -6.94 -15.91
N LYS A 227 11.54 -8.12 -15.41
CA LYS A 227 11.95 -8.33 -14.01
C LYS A 227 13.47 -8.29 -13.92
N SER A 228 13.99 -7.48 -13.00
CA SER A 228 15.43 -7.32 -12.85
C SER A 228 15.83 -7.06 -11.39
N ASN A 229 16.97 -7.58 -10.98
CA ASN A 229 17.60 -7.26 -9.68
C ASN A 229 18.78 -6.27 -9.83
N LYS A 230 19.02 -5.74 -11.03
CA LYS A 230 20.20 -4.91 -11.31
C LYS A 230 20.12 -3.50 -10.74
N ILE A 231 18.92 -3.03 -10.36
CA ILE A 231 18.72 -1.65 -9.87
C ILE A 231 18.87 -1.59 -8.35
N THR A 232 18.19 -2.47 -7.63
CA THR A 232 18.11 -2.42 -6.16
C THR A 232 18.78 -3.62 -5.46
N GLY A 233 19.25 -4.60 -6.21
CA GLY A 233 19.75 -5.88 -5.69
C GLY A 233 18.64 -6.89 -5.36
N VAL A 234 17.38 -6.47 -5.40
CA VAL A 234 16.19 -7.30 -5.21
C VAL A 234 15.37 -7.31 -6.51
N ASN A 235 14.66 -8.41 -6.78
CA ASN A 235 13.79 -8.51 -7.95
C ASN A 235 12.68 -7.44 -7.92
N GLY A 236 12.56 -6.68 -9.00
CA GLY A 236 11.56 -5.64 -9.20
C GLY A 236 11.27 -5.40 -10.67
#